data_5ddc9d5138f8dbbb48fdb8eb0454b32c
#
_entry.id   5ddc9d5138f8dbbb48fdb8eb0454b32c
#
_cell.length_a   1.000
_cell.length_b   1.000
_cell.length_c   1.000
_cell.angle_alpha   90.00
_cell.angle_beta   90.00
_cell.angle_gamma   90.00
#
_symmetry.space_group_name_H-M   'P 1'
#
loop_
_entity.id
_entity.type
_entity.pdbx_description
1 polymer ?
#
loop_
_entity_poly.entity_id
_entity_poly.type
_entity_poly.pdbx_seq_one_letter_code
_entity_poly.pdbx_strand_id
1 'polypeptide(L)'
;MVGYPIPGVTIGIAPDGEILVRGPNVMRGYDADPAATARALPGDGWFHTGDLGEFVGAALKLVARKDRVFKMLNAEKVVPTEIENRLAGMNSFIRHVIVAGQGQRFLSALIFPDFFRIAEQFGADQALADRVVKASLRDTLLAFNLEHQVKYERIQAFAVISKELSLEDEELTPSMKVRVRNVLANAEEYLEAVYAPSEDCDCRFLRKVMRLSPDDRRCFAGIDRSLDECHACGSFVFGNDPAADEKIQPSH
;
A
#
# COMPACT_ATOMS: atom_id res chain seq x y z
N MET A 1 11.62 6.54 -16.35
CA MET A 1 12.38 6.11 -17.55
C MET A 1 13.57 5.31 -17.08
N VAL A 2 13.84 4.14 -17.68
CA VAL A 2 15.04 3.32 -17.40
C VAL A 2 16.18 3.69 -18.37
N GLY A 3 15.86 3.97 -19.61
CA GLY A 3 16.82 4.34 -20.64
C GLY A 3 16.70 3.48 -21.89
N TYR A 4 17.83 3.33 -22.59
CA TYR A 4 17.91 2.60 -23.85
C TYR A 4 18.59 1.23 -23.66
N PRO A 5 18.28 0.22 -24.50
CA PRO A 5 19.00 -1.04 -24.49
C PRO A 5 20.50 -0.82 -24.76
N ILE A 6 21.34 -1.52 -24.02
CA ILE A 6 22.79 -1.51 -24.27
C ILE A 6 23.13 -2.36 -25.50
N PRO A 7 24.27 -2.12 -26.19
CA PRO A 7 24.68 -2.91 -27.33
C PRO A 7 24.70 -4.42 -27.04
N GLY A 8 24.16 -5.21 -27.98
CA GLY A 8 24.07 -6.67 -27.83
C GLY A 8 22.89 -7.18 -27.00
N VAL A 9 22.07 -6.28 -26.41
CA VAL A 9 20.86 -6.64 -25.68
C VAL A 9 19.63 -6.23 -26.46
N THR A 10 18.69 -7.17 -26.61
CA THR A 10 17.39 -6.94 -27.21
C THR A 10 16.34 -6.92 -26.10
N ILE A 11 15.45 -5.91 -26.13
CA ILE A 11 14.30 -5.81 -25.23
C ILE A 11 13.03 -5.97 -26.06
N GLY A 12 12.13 -6.84 -25.61
CA GLY A 12 10.79 -7.00 -26.13
C GLY A 12 9.74 -6.67 -25.06
N ILE A 13 8.53 -6.38 -25.50
CA ILE A 13 7.36 -6.29 -24.63
C ILE A 13 6.38 -7.38 -25.03
N ALA A 14 6.05 -8.27 -24.11
CA ALA A 14 5.07 -9.32 -24.30
C ALA A 14 3.64 -8.75 -24.43
N PRO A 15 2.66 -9.51 -24.94
CA PRO A 15 1.28 -9.03 -25.06
C PRO A 15 0.62 -8.61 -23.75
N ASP A 16 1.07 -9.15 -22.63
CA ASP A 16 0.59 -8.78 -21.28
C ASP A 16 1.34 -7.60 -20.66
N GLY A 17 2.31 -7.03 -21.41
CA GLY A 17 3.12 -5.89 -20.99
C GLY A 17 4.42 -6.27 -20.29
N GLU A 18 4.75 -7.55 -20.15
CA GLU A 18 6.00 -7.98 -19.52
C GLU A 18 7.22 -7.60 -20.37
N ILE A 19 8.24 -7.06 -19.69
CA ILE A 19 9.54 -6.78 -20.31
C ILE A 19 10.29 -8.10 -20.49
N LEU A 20 10.64 -8.40 -21.73
CA LEU A 20 11.45 -9.55 -22.11
C LEU A 20 12.84 -9.09 -22.51
N VAL A 21 13.86 -9.82 -22.07
CA VAL A 21 15.25 -9.48 -22.37
C VAL A 21 15.97 -10.66 -23.02
N ARG A 22 16.76 -10.38 -24.05
CA ARG A 22 17.64 -11.36 -24.69
C ARG A 22 19.00 -10.73 -24.93
N GLY A 23 20.05 -11.45 -24.56
CA GLY A 23 21.43 -10.98 -24.76
C GLY A 23 22.44 -11.77 -23.91
N PRO A 24 23.73 -11.52 -24.13
CA PRO A 24 24.79 -12.24 -23.41
C PRO A 24 24.88 -11.91 -21.91
N ASN A 25 24.17 -10.88 -21.46
CA ASN A 25 24.07 -10.46 -20.07
C ASN A 25 22.96 -11.20 -19.29
N VAL A 26 22.15 -12.03 -19.96
CA VAL A 26 21.14 -12.83 -19.30
C VAL A 26 21.81 -13.95 -18.50
N MET A 27 21.36 -14.14 -17.26
CA MET A 27 21.85 -15.17 -16.36
C MET A 27 21.60 -16.58 -16.92
N ARG A 28 22.36 -17.56 -16.42
CA ARG A 28 22.13 -19.00 -16.74
C ARG A 28 20.96 -19.58 -15.95
N GLY A 29 20.63 -19.02 -14.80
CA GLY A 29 19.56 -19.45 -13.90
C GLY A 29 19.78 -18.95 -12.47
N TYR A 30 18.82 -19.25 -11.63
CA TYR A 30 18.89 -19.02 -10.20
C TYR A 30 19.64 -20.18 -9.51
N ASP A 31 20.51 -19.85 -8.55
CA ASP A 31 21.26 -20.86 -7.81
C ASP A 31 20.32 -21.73 -6.96
N ALA A 32 20.47 -23.05 -7.08
CA ALA A 32 19.69 -24.07 -6.40
C ALA A 32 18.14 -23.92 -6.52
N ASP A 33 17.63 -23.13 -7.49
CA ASP A 33 16.19 -22.95 -7.73
C ASP A 33 15.83 -23.20 -9.20
N PRO A 34 15.70 -24.47 -9.61
CA PRO A 34 15.33 -24.83 -10.97
C PRO A 34 13.89 -24.37 -11.33
N ALA A 35 12.99 -24.29 -10.36
CA ALA A 35 11.62 -23.86 -10.60
C ALA A 35 11.54 -22.35 -10.92
N ALA A 36 12.27 -21.49 -10.18
CA ALA A 36 12.42 -20.09 -10.52
C ALA A 36 13.13 -19.90 -11.86
N THR A 37 14.15 -20.70 -12.13
CA THR A 37 14.86 -20.67 -13.42
C THR A 37 13.92 -20.98 -14.58
N ALA A 38 13.14 -22.05 -14.50
CA ALA A 38 12.18 -22.43 -15.55
C ALA A 38 11.10 -21.37 -15.79
N ARG A 39 10.68 -20.64 -14.74
CA ARG A 39 9.75 -19.51 -14.89
C ARG A 39 10.38 -18.32 -15.59
N ALA A 40 11.62 -18.01 -15.25
CA ALA A 40 12.33 -16.85 -15.79
C ALA A 40 12.93 -17.11 -17.18
N LEU A 41 13.29 -18.36 -17.47
CA LEU A 41 13.90 -18.82 -18.71
C LEU A 41 13.14 -20.05 -19.24
N PRO A 42 11.91 -19.87 -19.81
CA PRO A 42 11.06 -21.01 -20.21
C PRO A 42 11.55 -21.73 -21.48
N GLY A 43 12.64 -21.29 -22.07
CA GLY A 43 13.23 -21.90 -23.27
C GLY A 43 12.79 -21.27 -24.59
N ASP A 44 12.03 -20.19 -24.57
CA ASP A 44 11.61 -19.43 -25.73
C ASP A 44 12.68 -18.43 -26.27
N GLY A 45 13.85 -18.43 -25.64
CA GLY A 45 14.97 -17.56 -25.97
C GLY A 45 14.92 -16.18 -25.34
N TRP A 46 13.97 -15.97 -24.40
CA TRP A 46 13.83 -14.74 -23.65
C TRP A 46 13.96 -14.96 -22.13
N PHE A 47 14.50 -13.96 -21.48
CA PHE A 47 14.42 -13.83 -20.03
C PHE A 47 13.15 -13.04 -19.68
N HIS A 48 12.25 -13.68 -18.95
CA HIS A 48 11.03 -13.10 -18.41
C HIS A 48 11.35 -12.37 -17.11
N THR A 49 11.34 -11.04 -17.16
CA THR A 49 11.83 -10.22 -16.04
C THR A 49 10.87 -10.18 -14.85
N GLY A 50 9.59 -10.45 -15.09
CA GLY A 50 8.53 -10.20 -14.12
C GLY A 50 8.22 -8.72 -13.93
N ASP A 51 8.80 -7.85 -14.72
CA ASP A 51 8.54 -6.41 -14.73
C ASP A 51 7.65 -6.04 -15.92
N LEU A 52 6.69 -5.16 -15.69
CA LEU A 52 5.85 -4.56 -16.74
C LEU A 52 6.45 -3.25 -17.21
N GLY A 53 6.40 -3.01 -18.51
CA GLY A 53 6.92 -1.79 -19.08
C GLY A 53 6.40 -1.47 -20.47
N GLU A 54 6.76 -0.29 -20.94
CA GLU A 54 6.40 0.21 -22.26
C GLU A 54 7.57 0.98 -22.88
N PHE A 55 7.59 1.08 -24.20
CA PHE A 55 8.49 1.99 -24.87
C PHE A 55 7.84 3.37 -25.01
N VAL A 56 8.56 4.40 -24.59
CA VAL A 56 8.23 5.80 -24.86
C VAL A 56 9.27 6.34 -25.85
N GLY A 57 8.91 6.36 -27.13
CA GLY A 57 9.87 6.49 -28.21
C GLY A 57 10.80 5.26 -28.23
N ALA A 58 12.12 5.48 -28.15
CA ALA A 58 13.11 4.40 -28.08
C ALA A 58 13.55 4.06 -26.63
N ALA A 59 13.05 4.78 -25.63
CA ALA A 59 13.42 4.56 -24.23
C ALA A 59 12.44 3.64 -23.53
N LEU A 60 12.96 2.73 -22.71
CA LEU A 60 12.15 1.84 -21.87
C LEU A 60 11.66 2.60 -20.62
N LYS A 61 10.38 2.49 -20.33
CA LYS A 61 9.75 2.92 -19.09
C LYS A 61 9.30 1.67 -18.31
N LEU A 62 9.77 1.53 -17.09
CA LEU A 62 9.25 0.55 -16.14
C LEU A 62 7.94 1.07 -15.56
N VAL A 63 6.92 0.23 -15.55
CA VAL A 63 5.58 0.54 -15.02
C VAL A 63 5.40 -0.06 -13.63
N ALA A 64 5.56 -1.39 -13.50
CA ALA A 64 5.36 -2.08 -12.24
C ALA A 64 6.00 -3.47 -12.25
N ARG A 65 5.94 -4.16 -11.11
CA ARG A 65 6.15 -5.60 -11.02
C ARG A 65 4.88 -6.34 -11.43
N LYS A 66 5.00 -7.38 -12.24
CA LYS A 66 3.88 -8.20 -12.73
C LYS A 66 3.11 -8.87 -11.59
N ASP A 67 3.82 -9.33 -10.56
CA ASP A 67 3.27 -9.94 -9.35
C ASP A 67 2.54 -8.96 -8.42
N ARG A 68 2.71 -7.66 -8.65
CA ARG A 68 2.04 -6.59 -7.91
C ARG A 68 0.70 -6.20 -8.51
N VAL A 69 0.51 -6.47 -9.79
CA VAL A 69 -0.73 -6.10 -10.49
C VAL A 69 -1.81 -7.12 -10.18
N PHE A 70 -2.98 -6.63 -9.79
CA PHE A 70 -4.12 -7.47 -9.46
C PHE A 70 -5.40 -7.01 -10.18
N LYS A 71 -6.43 -7.87 -10.11
CA LYS A 71 -7.77 -7.55 -10.59
C LYS A 71 -8.73 -7.39 -9.41
N MET A 72 -9.57 -6.38 -9.50
CA MET A 72 -10.68 -6.17 -8.59
C MET A 72 -11.86 -7.11 -8.92
N LEU A 73 -12.90 -7.09 -8.09
CA LEU A 73 -14.12 -7.91 -8.31
C LEU A 73 -14.81 -7.61 -9.65
N ASN A 74 -14.76 -6.36 -10.11
CA ASN A 74 -15.30 -5.93 -11.41
C ASN A 74 -14.38 -6.20 -12.60
N ALA A 75 -13.33 -7.02 -12.40
CA ALA A 75 -12.29 -7.38 -13.38
C ALA A 75 -11.37 -6.22 -13.82
N GLU A 76 -11.50 -5.03 -13.28
CA GLU A 76 -10.58 -3.93 -13.55
C GLU A 76 -9.17 -4.26 -13.03
N LYS A 77 -8.17 -3.93 -13.85
CA LYS A 77 -6.76 -4.17 -13.56
C LYS A 77 -6.18 -2.95 -12.84
N VAL A 78 -5.55 -3.17 -11.69
CA VAL A 78 -4.94 -2.11 -10.87
C VAL A 78 -3.43 -2.30 -10.81
N VAL A 79 -2.71 -1.18 -10.94
CA VAL A 79 -1.26 -1.08 -10.77
C VAL A 79 -0.97 -0.32 -9.47
N PRO A 80 -0.89 -0.99 -8.33
CA PRO A 80 -0.86 -0.33 -7.01
C PRO A 80 0.36 0.55 -6.81
N THR A 81 1.49 0.22 -7.42
CA THR A 81 2.77 0.93 -7.23
C THR A 81 2.68 2.43 -7.58
N GLU A 82 1.92 2.80 -8.61
CA GLU A 82 1.75 4.20 -9.00
C GLU A 82 0.93 4.97 -7.95
N ILE A 83 -0.13 4.34 -7.44
CA ILE A 83 -0.99 4.89 -6.38
C ILE A 83 -0.18 5.04 -5.07
N GLU A 84 0.55 3.99 -4.68
CA GLU A 84 1.39 3.94 -3.48
C GLU A 84 2.44 5.05 -3.48
N ASN A 85 3.19 5.18 -4.59
CA ASN A 85 4.23 6.19 -4.73
C ASN A 85 3.66 7.62 -4.70
N ARG A 86 2.50 7.84 -5.32
CA ARG A 86 1.86 9.14 -5.33
C ARG A 86 1.38 9.51 -3.93
N LEU A 87 0.70 8.61 -3.22
CA LEU A 87 0.25 8.84 -1.84
C LEU A 87 1.41 9.11 -0.88
N ALA A 88 2.48 8.30 -0.95
CA ALA A 88 3.67 8.51 -0.14
C ALA A 88 4.35 9.85 -0.43
N GLY A 89 4.33 10.31 -1.68
CA GLY A 89 4.86 11.62 -2.07
C GLY A 89 4.03 12.82 -1.62
N MET A 90 2.73 12.62 -1.32
CA MET A 90 1.82 13.70 -0.93
C MET A 90 1.89 14.05 0.57
N ASN A 91 2.42 13.16 1.42
CA ASN A 91 2.39 13.35 2.87
C ASN A 91 3.66 12.84 3.54
N SER A 92 4.37 13.72 4.23
CA SER A 92 5.65 13.40 4.89
C SER A 92 5.52 12.49 6.11
N PHE A 93 4.32 12.31 6.67
CA PHE A 93 4.06 11.34 7.74
C PHE A 93 3.88 9.91 7.24
N ILE A 94 3.85 9.70 5.93
CA ILE A 94 3.74 8.37 5.34
C ILE A 94 5.14 7.82 5.07
N ARG A 95 5.47 6.69 5.72
CA ARG A 95 6.69 5.91 5.43
C ARG A 95 6.47 4.95 4.28
N HIS A 96 5.38 4.14 4.37
CA HIS A 96 4.98 3.21 3.34
C HIS A 96 3.46 3.20 3.18
N VAL A 97 3.01 2.95 1.95
CA VAL A 97 1.61 2.66 1.62
C VAL A 97 1.57 1.33 0.90
N ILE A 98 0.63 0.49 1.28
CA ILE A 98 0.34 -0.76 0.56
C ILE A 98 -1.12 -0.70 0.14
N VAL A 99 -1.36 -0.70 -1.16
CA VAL A 99 -2.72 -0.72 -1.71
C VAL A 99 -3.19 -2.16 -1.84
N ALA A 100 -4.37 -2.44 -1.30
CA ALA A 100 -5.05 -3.72 -1.36
C ALA A 100 -6.41 -3.57 -2.06
N GLY A 101 -6.89 -4.67 -2.66
CA GLY A 101 -8.15 -4.65 -3.41
C GLY A 101 -8.35 -5.85 -4.31
N GLN A 102 -7.44 -6.83 -4.26
CA GLN A 102 -7.55 -8.03 -5.09
C GLN A 102 -8.86 -8.77 -4.80
N GLY A 103 -9.72 -8.92 -5.83
CA GLY A 103 -11.02 -9.55 -5.71
C GLY A 103 -12.04 -8.75 -4.88
N GLN A 104 -11.73 -7.54 -4.47
CA GLN A 104 -12.60 -6.69 -3.66
C GLN A 104 -13.39 -5.68 -4.50
N ARG A 105 -14.43 -5.10 -3.91
CA ARG A 105 -15.31 -4.11 -4.59
C ARG A 105 -14.66 -2.74 -4.74
N PHE A 106 -13.69 -2.41 -3.88
CA PHE A 106 -13.00 -1.12 -3.86
C PHE A 106 -11.56 -1.30 -3.40
N LEU A 107 -10.73 -0.26 -3.60
CA LEU A 107 -9.36 -0.22 -3.10
C LEU A 107 -9.31 0.30 -1.67
N SER A 108 -8.45 -0.31 -0.89
CA SER A 108 -8.05 0.15 0.44
C SER A 108 -6.55 0.40 0.51
N ALA A 109 -6.12 1.15 1.52
CA ALA A 109 -4.72 1.41 1.79
C ALA A 109 -4.35 1.02 3.22
N LEU A 110 -3.25 0.28 3.37
CA LEU A 110 -2.55 0.11 4.63
C LEU A 110 -1.45 1.19 4.69
N ILE A 111 -1.52 2.07 5.67
CA ILE A 111 -0.58 3.17 5.83
C ILE A 111 0.32 2.90 7.01
N PHE A 112 1.62 2.92 6.77
CA PHE A 112 2.67 2.81 7.78
C PHE A 112 3.25 4.20 8.01
N PRO A 113 2.99 4.82 9.19
CA PRO A 113 3.49 6.14 9.50
C PRO A 113 5.01 6.21 9.61
N ASP A 114 5.57 7.38 9.35
CA ASP A 114 6.97 7.68 9.66
C ASP A 114 7.08 8.13 11.12
N PHE A 115 7.24 7.17 12.02
CA PHE A 115 7.31 7.44 13.47
C PHE A 115 8.47 8.35 13.86
N PHE A 116 9.58 8.31 13.12
CA PHE A 116 10.70 9.21 13.37
C PHE A 116 10.31 10.67 13.13
N ARG A 117 9.69 10.95 11.98
CA ARG A 117 9.22 12.32 11.68
C ARG A 117 8.11 12.79 12.61
N ILE A 118 7.22 11.88 13.00
CA ILE A 118 6.16 12.20 13.96
C ILE A 118 6.77 12.56 15.31
N ALA A 119 7.72 11.78 15.81
CA ALA A 119 8.40 12.05 17.05
C ALA A 119 9.25 13.35 17.00
N GLU A 120 9.90 13.63 15.87
CA GLU A 120 10.64 14.87 15.65
C GLU A 120 9.73 16.10 15.73
N GLN A 121 8.51 16.02 15.17
CA GLN A 121 7.60 17.16 15.09
C GLN A 121 6.78 17.37 16.36
N PHE A 122 6.35 16.32 17.05
CA PHE A 122 5.42 16.40 18.18
C PHE A 122 6.05 16.04 19.52
N GLY A 123 7.28 15.51 19.52
CA GLY A 123 7.96 15.11 20.75
C GLY A 123 7.17 14.06 21.53
N ALA A 124 6.92 14.35 22.81
CA ALA A 124 6.19 13.45 23.72
C ALA A 124 4.65 13.64 23.69
N ASP A 125 4.13 14.60 22.92
CA ASP A 125 2.67 14.83 22.85
C ASP A 125 2.00 13.87 21.86
N GLN A 126 1.83 12.63 22.32
CA GLN A 126 1.24 11.54 21.54
C GLN A 126 -0.20 11.83 21.11
N ALA A 127 -1.01 12.48 21.99
CA ALA A 127 -2.40 12.78 21.70
C ALA A 127 -2.55 13.82 20.58
N LEU A 128 -1.70 14.86 20.59
CA LEU A 128 -1.67 15.84 19.52
C LEU A 128 -1.16 15.20 18.21
N ALA A 129 -0.09 14.40 18.30
CA ALA A 129 0.46 13.68 17.15
C ALA A 129 -0.61 12.81 16.47
N ASP A 130 -1.32 12.01 17.25
CA ASP A 130 -2.40 11.14 16.77
C ASP A 130 -3.46 11.91 16.01
N ARG A 131 -3.96 12.97 16.60
CA ARG A 131 -5.02 13.78 16.00
C ARG A 131 -4.57 14.42 14.70
N VAL A 132 -3.40 15.06 14.70
CA VAL A 132 -2.88 15.81 13.55
C VAL A 132 -2.50 14.85 12.42
N VAL A 133 -1.84 13.74 12.73
CA VAL A 133 -1.43 12.75 11.72
C VAL A 133 -2.66 12.11 11.07
N LYS A 134 -3.66 11.69 11.85
CA LYS A 134 -4.91 11.11 11.30
C LYS A 134 -5.63 12.09 10.38
N ALA A 135 -5.80 13.33 10.81
CA ALA A 135 -6.42 14.37 9.99
C ALA A 135 -5.63 14.58 8.69
N SER A 136 -4.30 14.71 8.79
CA SER A 136 -3.42 14.88 7.63
C SER A 136 -3.49 13.69 6.65
N LEU A 137 -3.48 12.45 7.14
CA LEU A 137 -3.61 11.25 6.29
C LEU A 137 -4.95 11.21 5.56
N ARG A 138 -6.04 11.50 6.27
CA ARG A 138 -7.37 11.59 5.67
C ARG A 138 -7.43 12.63 4.57
N ASP A 139 -6.96 13.84 4.85
CA ASP A 139 -7.00 14.94 3.89
C ASP A 139 -6.15 14.62 2.66
N THR A 140 -5.02 13.94 2.84
CA THR A 140 -4.18 13.43 1.74
C THR A 140 -4.95 12.45 0.84
N LEU A 141 -5.65 11.48 1.43
CA LEU A 141 -6.41 10.49 0.67
C LEU A 141 -7.61 11.11 -0.05
N LEU A 142 -8.27 12.08 0.58
CA LEU A 142 -9.35 12.85 -0.05
C LEU A 142 -8.83 13.68 -1.22
N ALA A 143 -7.70 14.38 -1.06
CA ALA A 143 -7.06 15.13 -2.13
C ALA A 143 -6.64 14.21 -3.28
N PHE A 144 -6.02 13.07 -2.97
CA PHE A 144 -5.69 12.04 -3.97
C PHE A 144 -6.93 11.61 -4.75
N ASN A 145 -8.02 11.25 -4.06
CA ASN A 145 -9.26 10.79 -4.69
C ASN A 145 -9.94 11.86 -5.55
N LEU A 146 -9.83 13.13 -5.18
CA LEU A 146 -10.37 14.25 -5.96
C LEU A 146 -9.61 14.47 -7.27
N GLU A 147 -8.29 14.37 -7.21
CA GLU A 147 -7.42 14.55 -8.37
C GLU A 147 -7.35 13.31 -9.27
N HIS A 148 -7.59 12.11 -8.70
CA HIS A 148 -7.46 10.86 -9.43
C HIS A 148 -8.66 10.61 -10.33
N GLN A 149 -8.40 10.59 -11.65
CA GLN A 149 -9.47 10.52 -12.66
C GLN A 149 -10.13 9.14 -12.74
N VAL A 150 -9.35 8.09 -12.49
CA VAL A 150 -9.81 6.69 -12.57
C VAL A 150 -10.60 6.32 -11.33
N LYS A 151 -11.91 6.21 -11.47
CA LYS A 151 -12.84 6.07 -10.33
C LYS A 151 -12.62 4.79 -9.52
N TYR A 152 -12.32 3.66 -10.18
CA TYR A 152 -12.11 2.38 -9.50
C TYR A 152 -10.76 2.31 -8.78
N GLU A 153 -9.82 3.22 -9.06
CA GLU A 153 -8.54 3.34 -8.37
C GLU A 153 -8.58 4.27 -7.16
N ARG A 154 -9.74 4.82 -6.82
CA ARG A 154 -9.91 5.64 -5.62
C ARG A 154 -9.87 4.79 -4.37
N ILE A 155 -9.16 5.27 -3.36
CA ILE A 155 -9.08 4.61 -2.05
C ILE A 155 -10.35 4.94 -1.27
N GLN A 156 -11.15 3.92 -0.91
CA GLN A 156 -12.40 4.12 -0.19
C GLN A 156 -12.30 3.88 1.31
N ALA A 157 -11.27 3.13 1.73
CA ALA A 157 -10.99 2.91 3.14
C ALA A 157 -9.49 2.77 3.36
N PHE A 158 -9.02 3.03 4.57
CA PHE A 158 -7.63 2.81 4.92
C PHE A 158 -7.49 2.42 6.38
N ALA A 159 -6.40 1.73 6.68
CA ALA A 159 -5.98 1.42 8.04
C ALA A 159 -4.60 2.04 8.29
N VAL A 160 -4.41 2.60 9.48
CA VAL A 160 -3.12 3.09 9.95
C VAL A 160 -2.50 1.99 10.81
N ILE A 161 -1.33 1.50 10.39
CA ILE A 161 -0.62 0.43 11.07
C ILE A 161 0.38 1.04 12.04
N SER A 162 0.21 0.79 13.33
CA SER A 162 1.00 1.41 14.40
C SER A 162 2.35 0.74 14.67
N LYS A 163 2.78 -0.19 13.82
CA LYS A 163 4.11 -0.80 13.88
C LYS A 163 4.94 -0.45 12.66
N GLU A 164 6.25 -0.49 12.80
CA GLU A 164 7.16 -0.46 11.65
C GLU A 164 7.24 -1.83 10.98
N LEU A 165 7.55 -1.84 9.68
CA LEU A 165 7.86 -3.07 8.96
C LEU A 165 9.19 -3.65 9.46
N SER A 166 9.26 -4.96 9.65
CA SER A 166 10.42 -5.61 10.24
C SER A 166 11.01 -6.72 9.36
N LEU A 167 12.27 -7.07 9.64
CA LEU A 167 12.93 -8.25 9.09
C LEU A 167 12.45 -9.53 9.78
N GLU A 168 12.10 -9.45 11.06
CA GLU A 168 11.65 -10.56 11.89
C GLU A 168 10.31 -11.11 11.42
N ASP A 169 9.38 -10.21 11.05
CA ASP A 169 8.09 -10.57 10.46
C ASP A 169 8.19 -10.88 8.95
N GLU A 170 9.40 -10.94 8.41
CA GLU A 170 9.68 -11.15 6.98
C GLU A 170 9.03 -10.11 6.05
N GLU A 171 8.66 -8.94 6.57
CA GLU A 171 8.03 -7.85 5.81
C GLU A 171 9.03 -7.06 4.97
N LEU A 172 10.30 -7.12 5.38
CA LEU A 172 11.43 -6.52 4.66
C LEU A 172 12.39 -7.59 4.16
N THR A 173 13.11 -7.27 3.08
CA THR A 173 14.29 -8.04 2.68
C THR A 173 15.51 -7.55 3.46
N PRO A 174 16.63 -8.32 3.50
CA PRO A 174 17.90 -7.82 4.07
C PRO A 174 18.41 -6.50 3.45
N SER A 175 17.97 -6.18 2.22
CA SER A 175 18.24 -4.90 1.56
C SER A 175 17.16 -3.84 1.82
N MET A 176 16.33 -4.03 2.86
CA MET A 176 15.26 -3.10 3.31
C MET A 176 14.17 -2.83 2.26
N LYS A 177 13.95 -3.76 1.32
CA LYS A 177 12.84 -3.68 0.36
C LYS A 177 11.61 -4.36 0.93
N VAL A 178 10.45 -3.73 0.78
CA VAL A 178 9.17 -4.24 1.28
C VAL A 178 8.76 -5.51 0.53
N ARG A 179 8.45 -6.57 1.29
CA ARG A 179 7.83 -7.80 0.80
C ARG A 179 6.32 -7.70 0.92
N VAL A 180 5.69 -7.05 -0.02
CA VAL A 180 4.27 -6.69 0.05
C VAL A 180 3.36 -7.90 0.30
N ARG A 181 3.67 -9.06 -0.27
CA ARG A 181 2.89 -10.28 -0.03
C ARG A 181 2.85 -10.66 1.46
N ASN A 182 3.99 -10.55 2.15
CA ASN A 182 4.07 -10.86 3.57
C ASN A 182 3.36 -9.77 4.40
N VAL A 183 3.54 -8.51 4.03
CA VAL A 183 2.82 -7.39 4.69
C VAL A 183 1.31 -7.58 4.60
N LEU A 184 0.77 -7.94 3.43
CA LEU A 184 -0.67 -8.18 3.27
C LEU A 184 -1.15 -9.39 4.08
N ALA A 185 -0.34 -10.46 4.17
CA ALA A 185 -0.66 -11.64 5.00
C ALA A 185 -0.66 -11.29 6.49
N ASN A 186 0.36 -10.56 6.96
CA ASN A 186 0.47 -10.14 8.36
C ASN A 186 -0.59 -9.10 8.76
N ALA A 187 -1.20 -8.42 7.78
CA ALA A 187 -2.23 -7.40 7.99
C ALA A 187 -3.65 -7.91 7.66
N GLU A 188 -3.87 -9.22 7.63
CA GLU A 188 -5.15 -9.83 7.24
C GLU A 188 -6.32 -9.31 8.10
N GLU A 189 -6.14 -9.21 9.42
CA GLU A 189 -7.14 -8.66 10.34
C GLU A 189 -7.58 -7.24 9.97
N TYR A 190 -6.63 -6.39 9.56
CA TYR A 190 -6.94 -5.02 9.13
C TYR A 190 -7.72 -5.02 7.81
N LEU A 191 -7.37 -5.91 6.90
CA LEU A 191 -8.06 -6.04 5.61
C LEU A 191 -9.47 -6.58 5.79
N GLU A 192 -9.67 -7.59 6.63
CA GLU A 192 -11.00 -8.09 6.98
C GLU A 192 -11.88 -6.97 7.55
N ALA A 193 -11.36 -6.19 8.50
CA ALA A 193 -12.09 -5.06 9.09
C ALA A 193 -12.42 -3.97 8.07
N VAL A 194 -11.50 -3.69 7.12
CA VAL A 194 -11.70 -2.71 6.05
C VAL A 194 -12.83 -3.11 5.12
N TYR A 195 -12.93 -4.41 4.78
CA TYR A 195 -13.90 -4.92 3.81
C TYR A 195 -15.18 -5.47 4.46
N ALA A 196 -15.25 -5.55 5.79
CA ALA A 196 -16.46 -5.97 6.50
C ALA A 196 -17.67 -5.10 6.15
N PRO A 197 -18.88 -5.68 6.08
CA PRO A 197 -20.11 -4.92 5.93
C PRO A 197 -20.29 -3.93 7.09
N SER A 198 -20.86 -2.75 6.81
CA SER A 198 -21.02 -1.69 7.81
C SER A 198 -22.02 -2.01 8.92
N GLU A 199 -22.81 -3.07 8.76
CA GLU A 199 -23.84 -3.47 9.73
C GLU A 199 -23.31 -4.37 10.86
N ASP A 200 -22.16 -5.05 10.64
CA ASP A 200 -21.49 -5.90 11.63
C ASP A 200 -20.28 -5.19 12.26
N CYS A 201 -20.50 -3.97 12.74
CA CYS A 201 -19.45 -3.15 13.32
C CYS A 201 -19.05 -3.65 14.72
N ASP A 202 -18.05 -4.52 14.83
CA ASP A 202 -17.30 -4.64 16.08
C ASP A 202 -16.41 -3.40 16.24
N CYS A 203 -16.83 -2.49 17.12
CA CYS A 203 -16.19 -1.21 17.36
C CYS A 203 -14.70 -1.30 17.75
N ARG A 204 -14.21 -2.46 18.18
CA ARG A 204 -12.77 -2.68 18.44
C ARG A 204 -11.93 -2.59 17.18
N PHE A 205 -12.44 -3.09 16.06
CA PHE A 205 -11.74 -3.09 14.78
C PHE A 205 -11.85 -1.75 14.03
N LEU A 206 -13.00 -1.08 14.09
CA LEU A 206 -13.20 0.20 13.43
C LEU A 206 -12.34 1.34 14.01
N ARG A 207 -11.80 1.18 15.20
CA ARG A 207 -10.80 2.13 15.75
C ARG A 207 -9.55 2.24 14.88
N LYS A 208 -9.24 1.20 14.08
CA LYS A 208 -8.07 1.12 13.22
C LYS A 208 -8.36 1.40 11.74
N VAL A 209 -9.64 1.48 11.35
CA VAL A 209 -10.07 1.62 9.95
C VAL A 209 -10.84 2.91 9.75
N MET A 210 -10.45 3.69 8.76
CA MET A 210 -11.17 4.88 8.33
C MET A 210 -11.80 4.66 6.95
N ARG A 211 -13.07 5.01 6.80
CA ARG A 211 -13.79 4.96 5.52
C ARG A 211 -13.97 6.37 4.97
N LEU A 212 -13.78 6.50 3.67
CA LEU A 212 -13.99 7.75 2.95
C LEU A 212 -15.36 7.68 2.28
N SER A 213 -16.29 8.52 2.72
CA SER A 213 -17.63 8.61 2.11
C SER A 213 -17.61 9.44 0.83
N PRO A 214 -18.35 9.06 -0.23
CA PRO A 214 -18.55 9.91 -1.39
C PRO A 214 -19.21 11.27 -1.05
N ASP A 215 -19.95 11.32 0.07
CA ASP A 215 -20.66 12.52 0.55
C ASP A 215 -19.81 13.42 1.45
N ASP A 216 -18.57 13.05 1.78
CA ASP A 216 -17.65 13.86 2.59
C ASP A 216 -17.36 15.26 2.01
N ARG A 217 -17.74 15.49 0.74
CA ARG A 217 -17.71 16.85 0.16
C ARG A 217 -18.58 17.87 0.92
N ARG A 218 -19.63 17.43 1.61
CA ARG A 218 -20.53 18.31 2.38
C ARG A 218 -20.00 18.65 3.75
N CYS A 219 -19.10 17.83 4.29
CA CYS A 219 -18.48 18.07 5.60
C CYS A 219 -17.37 19.12 5.56
N PHE A 220 -16.89 19.52 4.36
CA PHE A 220 -15.85 20.55 4.22
C PHE A 220 -16.33 21.98 4.53
N ALA A 221 -17.64 22.23 4.54
CA ALA A 221 -18.19 23.55 4.86
C ALA A 221 -18.38 23.80 6.37
N GLY A 222 -18.15 22.80 7.20
CA GLY A 222 -18.30 22.86 8.66
C GLY A 222 -17.26 21.99 9.33
N ILE A 223 -16.00 22.40 9.29
CA ILE A 223 -14.93 21.75 10.04
C ILE A 223 -15.16 22.01 11.51
N ASP A 224 -15.95 21.22 12.16
CA ASP A 224 -15.80 20.89 13.56
C ASP A 224 -16.65 19.67 13.92
N ARG A 225 -16.06 18.65 14.56
CA ARG A 225 -16.66 17.69 15.49
C ARG A 225 -17.02 16.27 15.06
N SER A 226 -16.96 15.78 13.84
CA SER A 226 -17.55 14.43 13.61
C SER A 226 -16.59 13.29 13.27
N LEU A 227 -15.28 13.45 13.41
CA LEU A 227 -14.30 12.38 13.13
C LEU A 227 -13.65 11.78 14.37
N ASP A 228 -13.83 12.40 15.52
CA ASP A 228 -13.28 11.91 16.78
C ASP A 228 -14.22 10.93 17.50
N GLU A 229 -15.43 10.73 16.99
CA GLU A 229 -16.41 9.90 17.66
C GLU A 229 -17.06 8.89 16.70
N CYS A 230 -16.77 7.60 16.87
CA CYS A 230 -17.73 6.58 16.50
C CYS A 230 -18.99 6.86 17.31
N HIS A 231 -20.13 7.15 16.67
CA HIS A 231 -21.41 7.42 17.35
C HIS A 231 -21.86 6.33 18.34
N ALA A 232 -21.19 5.17 18.34
CA ALA A 232 -21.46 4.06 19.24
C ALA A 232 -20.43 3.91 20.39
N CYS A 233 -19.23 4.46 20.31
CA CYS A 233 -18.17 4.20 21.29
C CYS A 233 -17.21 5.35 21.63
N GLY A 234 -17.30 6.50 20.99
CA GLY A 234 -16.72 7.78 21.47
C GLY A 234 -15.20 7.89 21.61
N SER A 235 -14.36 7.06 20.96
CA SER A 235 -12.90 7.22 21.09
C SER A 235 -12.12 6.62 19.93
N PHE A 236 -11.12 7.38 19.45
CA PHE A 236 -10.08 6.95 18.52
C PHE A 236 -8.72 6.92 19.22
N VAL A 237 -8.04 5.79 19.18
CA VAL A 237 -6.66 5.64 19.66
C VAL A 237 -5.85 4.93 18.59
N PHE A 238 -4.61 5.40 18.31
CA PHE A 238 -3.63 4.60 17.59
C PHE A 238 -3.47 3.27 18.30
N GLY A 239 -3.60 2.16 17.58
CA GLY A 239 -3.47 0.85 18.18
C GLY A 239 -2.10 0.71 18.84
N ASN A 240 -2.07 0.71 20.15
CA ASN A 240 -0.93 0.25 20.91
C ASN A 240 -0.83 -1.28 20.78
N ASP A 241 0.40 -1.79 20.84
CA ASP A 241 0.73 -3.19 21.00
C ASP A 241 -0.24 -3.88 21.98
N PRO A 242 -0.87 -5.00 21.62
CA PRO A 242 -1.76 -5.72 22.54
C PRO A 242 -1.11 -6.09 23.88
N ALA A 243 0.22 -6.09 23.98
CA ALA A 243 0.96 -6.29 25.23
C ALA A 243 0.96 -5.07 26.18
N ALA A 244 0.57 -3.87 25.72
CA ALA A 244 0.59 -2.65 26.52
C ALA A 244 -0.76 -2.36 27.23
N ASP A 245 -1.86 -2.97 26.80
CA ASP A 245 -3.21 -2.73 27.36
C ASP A 245 -3.49 -3.47 28.68
N GLU A 246 -2.59 -4.35 29.15
CA GLU A 246 -2.79 -5.12 30.40
C GLU A 246 -2.38 -4.37 31.69
N LYS A 247 -1.90 -3.13 31.61
CA LYS A 247 -1.33 -2.41 32.78
C LYS A 247 -2.05 -1.15 33.23
N ILE A 248 -3.25 -0.86 32.74
CA ILE A 248 -4.04 0.26 33.27
C ILE A 248 -5.34 -0.27 33.88
N GLN A 249 -5.24 -0.86 35.06
CA GLN A 249 -6.38 -0.91 35.99
C GLN A 249 -6.39 0.38 36.81
N PRO A 250 -7.52 1.07 36.92
CA PRO A 250 -7.62 2.18 37.87
C PRO A 250 -7.62 1.60 39.29
N SER A 251 -6.62 1.96 40.07
CA SER A 251 -6.66 1.81 41.51
C SER A 251 -7.71 2.75 42.11
N HIS A 252 -8.55 2.21 42.91
CA HIS A 252 -9.64 2.82 43.74
C HIS A 252 -9.21 4.10 44.44
#